data_7cb209f44ee51ab92e7aed226529f6b2
#
_entry.id   7cb209f44ee51ab92e7aed226529f6b2
#
_cell.length_a   1.000
_cell.length_b   1.000
_cell.length_c   1.000
_cell.angle_alpha   90.00
_cell.angle_beta   90.00
_cell.angle_gamma   90.00
#
_symmetry.space_group_name_H-M   'P 1'
#
loop_
_entity.id
_entity.type
_entity.pdbx_description
1 polymer ?
#
loop_
_entity_poly.entity_id
_entity_poly.type
_entity_poly.pdbx_seq_one_letter_code
_entity_poly.pdbx_strand_id
1 'polypeptide(L)'
;MSNIYRDVTLNQVSEQDIGKTIRVAGWVENIRDHGGVSFIDLRDMYAVMQIVIRDGKLLEGIRKEQAITVEGLIEKRDEETYNPKIPTGTIELDAKEVTVLGEVYSQLPFEVMTSKSVVHEDVRLKYRYLDLRNQKVKDNIIFRSKVISYLREKMTSMGFLELQTPILCASSPEGARDYIVPSRKFKGKFYALPQAPQQYKQLLMVSGFDKYFQIAPCFRDEDARADRSPGEFSQLDFEMSFATQEDVFAVGEEVLSSVFEKFAPEGSVVTKAPYPIISYKQAMLEFGSDKPDLRNPLRIIDVTDFFQKCTFKPFIGKTVRAIRVHADMSKGFHEKLLKFATGLGMGGLGYLEVLEDGSYKGPIDKFIPDDCKEEFRILAGLEVGDTIFFMADKEERAAYYAGMIRNELGEKLDLIEKNAYRFCYVNDFPMFEKDPETKKIGFTHNPFSMPQGGLEALNTMDPLDILAYQYDIVCNGVELSSGAVRNHDMQIMEKAFEIAGYDKEVLKNKFGALYTAFQYGAPPHAGMAPGVDRMIMLLRNEENIREVIAFPMNGNAQDLMCGAPNEVTEQQLREVHIKVRD
;
A
#
# COMPACT_ATOMS: atom_id res chain seq x y z
N MET A 1 32.01 -16.62 -2.76
CA MET A 1 33.13 -16.44 -3.71
C MET A 1 34.28 -15.78 -2.97
N SER A 2 35.39 -16.45 -2.84
CA SER A 2 36.63 -15.87 -2.30
C SER A 2 37.21 -14.85 -3.27
N ASN A 3 37.75 -13.76 -2.75
CA ASN A 3 38.41 -12.71 -3.51
C ASN A 3 39.48 -12.02 -2.62
N ILE A 4 40.18 -11.03 -3.16
CA ILE A 4 41.26 -10.34 -2.43
C ILE A 4 40.78 -9.61 -1.15
N TYR A 5 39.49 -9.37 -0.98
CA TYR A 5 38.92 -8.64 0.18
C TYR A 5 38.32 -9.58 1.22
N ARG A 6 37.78 -10.74 0.83
CA ARG A 6 37.19 -11.72 1.74
C ARG A 6 37.15 -13.13 1.14
N ASP A 7 37.29 -14.12 2.00
CA ASP A 7 37.16 -15.54 1.63
C ASP A 7 35.70 -15.98 1.67
N VAL A 8 34.96 -15.54 2.67
CA VAL A 8 33.55 -15.88 2.96
C VAL A 8 32.76 -14.67 3.47
N THR A 9 31.44 -14.76 3.47
CA THR A 9 30.56 -13.82 4.18
C THR A 9 30.41 -14.23 5.64
N LEU A 10 30.06 -13.27 6.53
CA LEU A 10 30.05 -13.52 7.97
C LEU A 10 29.07 -14.64 8.39
N ASN A 11 27.94 -14.77 7.72
CA ASN A 11 26.98 -15.85 7.99
C ASN A 11 27.43 -17.25 7.53
N GLN A 12 28.51 -17.34 6.77
CA GLN A 12 29.10 -18.61 6.32
C GLN A 12 30.18 -19.12 7.29
N VAL A 13 30.62 -18.28 8.24
CA VAL A 13 31.58 -18.67 9.26
C VAL A 13 30.84 -19.39 10.39
N SER A 14 31.37 -20.53 10.80
CA SER A 14 30.76 -21.39 11.81
C SER A 14 31.81 -22.01 12.75
N GLU A 15 31.38 -22.75 13.77
CA GLU A 15 32.27 -23.49 14.67
C GLU A 15 33.19 -24.50 13.93
N GLN A 16 32.84 -24.93 12.70
CA GLN A 16 33.65 -25.80 11.88
C GLN A 16 34.91 -25.10 11.32
N ASP A 17 34.98 -23.79 11.45
CA ASP A 17 36.09 -22.96 11.00
C ASP A 17 37.06 -22.60 12.14
N ILE A 18 36.80 -23.06 13.36
CA ILE A 18 37.70 -22.88 14.50
C ILE A 18 39.09 -23.45 14.16
N GLY A 19 40.12 -22.65 14.41
CA GLY A 19 41.49 -22.97 14.09
C GLY A 19 41.95 -22.63 12.65
N LYS A 20 41.03 -22.14 11.80
CA LYS A 20 41.36 -21.65 10.46
C LYS A 20 41.68 -20.16 10.49
N THR A 21 42.63 -19.75 9.70
CA THR A 21 42.83 -18.32 9.38
C THR A 21 41.97 -17.99 8.16
N ILE A 22 41.09 -17.01 8.31
CA ILE A 22 40.22 -16.56 7.24
C ILE A 22 40.22 -15.04 7.14
N ARG A 23 39.85 -14.54 5.97
CA ARG A 23 39.67 -13.11 5.70
C ARG A 23 38.20 -12.81 5.54
N VAL A 24 37.72 -11.80 6.29
CA VAL A 24 36.35 -11.28 6.27
C VAL A 24 36.36 -9.79 6.00
N ALA A 25 35.26 -9.24 5.46
CA ALA A 25 35.13 -7.81 5.22
C ALA A 25 33.72 -7.31 5.56
N GLY A 26 33.65 -6.08 6.04
CA GLY A 26 32.39 -5.44 6.43
C GLY A 26 32.58 -4.03 6.91
N TRP A 27 31.58 -3.50 7.57
CA TRP A 27 31.61 -2.19 8.21
C TRP A 27 31.78 -2.32 9.72
N VAL A 28 32.55 -1.43 10.31
CA VAL A 28 32.73 -1.31 11.76
C VAL A 28 31.46 -0.78 12.38
N GLU A 29 30.67 -1.65 13.02
CA GLU A 29 29.43 -1.25 13.67
C GLU A 29 29.70 -0.61 15.03
N ASN A 30 30.58 -1.24 15.83
CA ASN A 30 30.93 -0.77 17.16
C ASN A 30 32.38 -1.11 17.50
N ILE A 31 32.96 -0.32 18.41
CA ILE A 31 34.30 -0.54 18.96
C ILE A 31 34.20 -0.45 20.48
N ARG A 32 34.73 -1.46 21.18
CA ARG A 32 34.78 -1.53 22.65
C ARG A 32 36.21 -1.76 23.10
N ASP A 33 36.69 -0.98 24.04
CA ASP A 33 38.00 -1.12 24.64
C ASP A 33 37.87 -1.61 26.11
N HIS A 34 38.55 -2.68 26.42
CA HIS A 34 38.53 -3.32 27.74
C HIS A 34 39.93 -3.36 28.38
N GLY A 35 40.75 -2.33 28.17
CA GLY A 35 42.03 -2.16 28.91
C GLY A 35 43.11 -3.18 28.52
N GLY A 36 43.40 -3.28 27.22
CA GLY A 36 44.43 -4.16 26.69
C GLY A 36 43.94 -5.11 25.58
N VAL A 37 42.64 -5.33 25.49
CA VAL A 37 42.00 -6.04 24.41
C VAL A 37 40.83 -5.22 23.91
N SER A 38 40.77 -4.94 22.64
CA SER A 38 39.65 -4.24 22.01
C SER A 38 38.81 -5.18 21.16
N PHE A 39 37.54 -4.85 21.01
CA PHE A 39 36.60 -5.63 20.22
C PHE A 39 35.96 -4.74 19.16
N ILE A 40 35.88 -5.23 17.94
CA ILE A 40 35.13 -4.63 16.85
C ILE A 40 33.94 -5.54 16.54
N ASP A 41 32.73 -4.99 16.51
CA ASP A 41 31.60 -5.64 15.91
C ASP A 41 31.63 -5.33 14.41
N LEU A 42 32.03 -6.31 13.59
CA LEU A 42 32.10 -6.19 12.14
C LEU A 42 30.78 -6.67 11.54
N ARG A 43 30.16 -5.85 10.72
CA ARG A 43 28.86 -6.12 10.09
C ARG A 43 29.02 -6.21 8.58
N ASP A 44 28.49 -7.28 7.96
CA ASP A 44 28.26 -7.33 6.53
C ASP A 44 26.74 -7.31 6.20
N MET A 45 26.34 -7.70 5.00
CA MET A 45 24.94 -7.80 4.61
C MET A 45 24.18 -8.86 5.42
N TYR A 46 24.86 -9.88 5.90
CA TYR A 46 24.24 -11.13 6.36
C TYR A 46 24.33 -11.34 7.86
N ALA A 47 25.38 -10.83 8.51
CA ALA A 47 25.64 -11.08 9.92
C ALA A 47 26.54 -10.01 10.55
N VAL A 48 26.66 -10.10 11.88
CA VAL A 48 27.65 -9.37 12.67
C VAL A 48 28.58 -10.40 13.30
N MET A 49 29.91 -10.13 13.31
CA MET A 49 30.92 -10.97 13.94
C MET A 49 31.78 -10.13 14.89
N GLN A 50 32.12 -10.67 16.05
CA GLN A 50 33.09 -10.05 16.95
C GLN A 50 34.51 -10.31 16.44
N ILE A 51 35.27 -9.25 16.27
CA ILE A 51 36.70 -9.27 15.96
C ILE A 51 37.45 -8.89 17.24
N VAL A 52 38.40 -9.71 17.65
CA VAL A 52 39.27 -9.46 18.80
C VAL A 52 40.55 -8.77 18.32
N ILE A 53 40.89 -7.68 18.92
CA ILE A 53 42.12 -6.90 18.64
C ILE A 53 43.00 -6.95 19.88
N ARG A 54 44.06 -7.76 19.84
CA ARG A 54 45.04 -7.90 20.92
C ARG A 54 46.22 -6.97 20.75
N ASP A 55 46.57 -6.62 19.52
CA ASP A 55 47.60 -5.59 19.23
C ASP A 55 46.91 -4.24 18.95
N GLY A 56 47.02 -3.31 19.84
CA GLY A 56 46.42 -1.98 19.72
C GLY A 56 46.82 -1.20 18.45
N LYS A 57 47.92 -1.58 17.80
CA LYS A 57 48.33 -0.97 16.54
C LYS A 57 47.34 -1.28 15.40
N LEU A 58 46.65 -2.42 15.45
CA LEU A 58 45.63 -2.80 14.48
C LEU A 58 44.36 -1.97 14.60
N LEU A 59 44.18 -1.28 15.72
CA LEU A 59 43.03 -0.40 15.96
C LEU A 59 43.33 1.09 15.59
N GLU A 60 44.59 1.42 15.35
CA GLU A 60 44.96 2.82 15.04
C GLU A 60 44.24 3.33 13.78
N GLY A 61 43.50 4.42 13.92
CA GLY A 61 42.74 5.04 12.83
C GLY A 61 41.41 4.36 12.51
N ILE A 62 41.07 3.22 13.13
CA ILE A 62 39.79 2.57 12.92
C ILE A 62 38.63 3.35 13.57
N ARG A 63 37.56 3.59 12.80
CA ARG A 63 36.38 4.36 13.22
C ARG A 63 35.10 3.62 12.85
N LYS A 64 34.01 3.95 13.54
CA LYS A 64 32.67 3.44 13.19
C LYS A 64 32.33 3.74 11.73
N GLU A 65 31.64 2.78 11.12
CA GLU A 65 31.15 2.82 9.74
C GLU A 65 32.24 2.85 8.66
N GLN A 66 33.55 2.72 9.00
CA GLN A 66 34.57 2.41 8.02
C GLN A 66 34.34 1.00 7.44
N ALA A 67 34.60 0.84 6.14
CA ALA A 67 34.68 -0.47 5.51
C ALA A 67 36.10 -1.03 5.71
N ILE A 68 36.21 -2.19 6.33
CA ILE A 68 37.49 -2.84 6.62
C ILE A 68 37.50 -4.29 6.12
N THR A 69 38.69 -4.81 5.87
CA THR A 69 38.94 -6.25 5.78
C THR A 69 39.83 -6.67 6.94
N VAL A 70 39.57 -7.84 7.48
CA VAL A 70 40.27 -8.42 8.61
C VAL A 70 40.68 -9.85 8.28
N GLU A 71 41.95 -10.14 8.44
CA GLU A 71 42.47 -11.52 8.40
C GLU A 71 42.82 -11.96 9.81
N GLY A 72 42.39 -13.13 10.23
CA GLY A 72 42.62 -13.63 11.57
C GLY A 72 42.21 -15.07 11.79
N LEU A 73 42.50 -15.56 12.97
CA LEU A 73 42.18 -16.93 13.41
C LEU A 73 40.75 -16.97 13.98
N ILE A 74 39.98 -17.96 13.55
CA ILE A 74 38.67 -18.19 14.19
C ILE A 74 38.90 -18.97 15.48
N GLU A 75 38.39 -18.40 16.56
CA GLU A 75 38.42 -18.95 17.91
C GLU A 75 37.01 -19.17 18.46
N LYS A 76 36.90 -20.11 19.40
CA LYS A 76 35.66 -20.28 20.17
C LYS A 76 35.63 -19.25 21.29
N ARG A 77 34.49 -18.58 21.47
CA ARG A 77 34.30 -17.65 22.60
C ARG A 77 34.15 -18.42 23.90
N ASP A 78 34.47 -17.77 25.00
CA ASP A 78 34.13 -18.31 26.33
C ASP A 78 32.62 -18.40 26.48
N GLU A 79 32.11 -19.47 27.07
CA GLU A 79 30.66 -19.75 27.19
C GLU A 79 29.90 -18.62 27.90
N GLU A 80 30.53 -17.94 28.85
CA GLU A 80 29.98 -16.80 29.58
C GLU A 80 29.80 -15.55 28.66
N THR A 81 30.48 -15.52 27.52
CA THR A 81 30.48 -14.41 26.56
C THR A 81 29.66 -14.68 25.29
N TYR A 82 28.98 -15.84 25.22
CA TYR A 82 28.14 -16.17 24.08
C TYR A 82 27.04 -15.13 23.85
N ASN A 83 26.88 -14.77 22.59
CA ASN A 83 25.83 -13.83 22.18
C ASN A 83 24.76 -14.52 21.32
N PRO A 84 23.65 -14.97 21.90
CA PRO A 84 22.59 -15.67 21.14
C PRO A 84 21.84 -14.77 20.15
N LYS A 85 22.10 -13.47 20.14
CA LYS A 85 21.44 -12.51 19.25
C LYS A 85 22.05 -12.44 17.85
N ILE A 86 23.25 -12.99 17.65
CA ILE A 86 23.94 -13.00 16.36
C ILE A 86 24.32 -14.41 15.94
N PRO A 87 24.27 -14.75 14.63
CA PRO A 87 24.57 -16.10 14.14
C PRO A 87 25.97 -16.60 14.49
N THR A 88 26.92 -15.70 14.62
CA THR A 88 28.34 -15.99 14.93
C THR A 88 28.63 -15.90 16.44
N GLY A 89 27.61 -15.89 17.29
CA GLY A 89 27.74 -15.54 18.69
C GLY A 89 28.54 -16.50 19.57
N THR A 90 28.87 -17.70 19.10
CA THR A 90 29.72 -18.69 19.78
C THR A 90 31.19 -18.64 19.36
N ILE A 91 31.49 -17.87 18.32
CA ILE A 91 32.83 -17.74 17.72
C ILE A 91 33.24 -16.28 17.60
N GLU A 92 34.55 -16.06 17.46
CA GLU A 92 35.13 -14.74 17.22
C GLU A 92 36.35 -14.88 16.30
N LEU A 93 36.80 -13.77 15.73
CA LEU A 93 38.00 -13.74 14.89
C LEU A 93 39.10 -12.95 15.61
N ASP A 94 40.19 -13.64 16.00
CA ASP A 94 41.38 -13.00 16.55
C ASP A 94 42.23 -12.40 15.40
N ALA A 95 42.23 -11.07 15.32
CA ALA A 95 42.77 -10.33 14.18
C ALA A 95 44.31 -10.41 14.13
N LYS A 96 44.84 -10.72 12.96
CA LYS A 96 46.28 -10.65 12.63
C LYS A 96 46.60 -9.45 11.76
N GLU A 97 45.67 -9.09 10.87
CA GLU A 97 45.81 -7.97 9.97
C GLU A 97 44.45 -7.28 9.83
N VAL A 98 44.46 -5.94 9.84
CA VAL A 98 43.28 -5.09 9.58
C VAL A 98 43.67 -4.05 8.54
N THR A 99 42.89 -3.97 7.47
CA THR A 99 43.12 -2.98 6.41
C THR A 99 41.85 -2.18 6.19
N VAL A 100 41.94 -0.85 6.22
CA VAL A 100 40.84 0.05 5.89
C VAL A 100 40.65 0.08 4.36
N LEU A 101 39.46 -0.27 3.91
CA LEU A 101 39.06 -0.24 2.50
C LEU A 101 38.30 1.04 2.13
N GLY A 102 37.58 1.60 3.09
CA GLY A 102 36.79 2.81 2.90
C GLY A 102 36.79 3.69 4.15
N GLU A 103 37.33 4.87 4.00
CA GLU A 103 37.48 5.86 5.08
C GLU A 103 36.17 6.59 5.37
N VAL A 104 36.02 7.07 6.60
CA VAL A 104 34.96 8.00 7.02
C VAL A 104 35.57 9.38 7.21
N TYR A 105 35.35 10.27 6.24
CA TYR A 105 35.93 11.63 6.22
C TYR A 105 35.11 12.67 6.98
N SER A 106 33.84 12.39 7.24
CA SER A 106 32.93 13.35 7.88
C SER A 106 32.26 12.74 9.09
N GLN A 107 31.78 13.60 9.99
CA GLN A 107 30.95 13.17 11.10
C GLN A 107 29.66 12.52 10.55
N LEU A 108 29.29 11.38 11.12
CA LEU A 108 28.04 10.70 10.75
C LEU A 108 26.84 11.60 11.08
N PRO A 109 25.87 11.72 10.16
CA PRO A 109 24.67 12.56 10.38
C PRO A 109 23.75 12.00 11.46
N PHE A 110 23.86 10.71 11.75
CA PHE A 110 23.15 9.99 12.81
C PHE A 110 23.84 8.65 13.10
N GLU A 111 23.55 8.08 14.26
CA GLU A 111 23.97 6.71 14.58
C GLU A 111 23.18 5.71 13.75
N VAL A 112 23.86 4.93 12.91
CA VAL A 112 23.24 4.01 11.93
C VAL A 112 22.32 2.97 12.59
N MET A 113 22.68 2.48 13.78
CA MET A 113 21.92 1.47 14.49
C MET A 113 20.81 2.05 15.38
N THR A 114 20.63 3.37 15.39
CA THR A 114 19.58 4.02 16.18
C THR A 114 18.18 3.70 15.58
N SER A 115 17.19 3.65 16.46
CA SER A 115 15.79 3.44 16.03
C SER A 115 15.33 4.55 15.08
N LYS A 116 14.65 4.18 14.02
CA LYS A 116 14.05 5.08 13.02
C LYS A 116 13.12 6.15 13.64
N SER A 117 12.54 5.89 14.79
CA SER A 117 11.65 6.84 15.49
C SER A 117 12.38 8.05 16.08
N VAL A 118 13.71 8.02 16.20
CA VAL A 118 14.53 9.08 16.78
C VAL A 118 15.08 10.05 15.73
N VAL A 119 15.28 9.56 14.49
CA VAL A 119 15.86 10.34 13.40
C VAL A 119 14.76 10.81 12.46
N HIS A 120 14.70 12.11 12.17
CA HIS A 120 13.72 12.69 11.26
C HIS A 120 13.80 12.04 9.87
N GLU A 121 12.66 11.78 9.24
CA GLU A 121 12.58 11.07 7.96
C GLU A 121 13.44 11.72 6.87
N ASP A 122 13.39 13.03 6.70
CA ASP A 122 14.16 13.73 5.66
C ASP A 122 15.67 13.55 5.83
N VAL A 123 16.18 13.46 7.07
CA VAL A 123 17.59 13.18 7.32
C VAL A 123 17.94 11.75 6.91
N ARG A 124 17.07 10.79 7.24
CA ARG A 124 17.23 9.39 6.85
C ARG A 124 17.20 9.24 5.32
N LEU A 125 16.28 9.92 4.63
CA LEU A 125 16.16 9.88 3.17
C LEU A 125 17.34 10.55 2.48
N LYS A 126 17.84 11.69 3.01
CA LYS A 126 19.04 12.35 2.49
C LYS A 126 20.29 11.47 2.55
N TYR A 127 20.41 10.66 3.60
CA TYR A 127 21.52 9.74 3.80
C TYR A 127 21.04 8.28 3.74
N ARG A 128 20.11 7.98 2.82
CA ARG A 128 19.46 6.67 2.74
C ARG A 128 20.42 5.49 2.63
N TYR A 129 21.57 5.66 2.00
CA TYR A 129 22.64 4.66 1.93
C TYR A 129 23.24 4.32 3.32
N LEU A 130 23.20 5.24 4.30
CA LEU A 130 23.54 4.94 5.70
C LEU A 130 22.35 4.28 6.43
N ASP A 131 21.16 4.82 6.24
CA ASP A 131 19.94 4.29 6.82
C ASP A 131 19.70 2.81 6.41
N LEU A 132 20.01 2.45 5.15
CA LEU A 132 19.97 1.07 4.65
C LEU A 132 21.05 0.14 5.26
N ARG A 133 22.03 0.66 6.01
CA ARG A 133 22.94 -0.17 6.80
C ARG A 133 22.29 -0.68 8.09
N ASN A 134 21.24 0.00 8.57
CA ASN A 134 20.44 -0.48 9.70
C ASN A 134 19.73 -1.78 9.31
N GLN A 135 19.90 -2.84 10.14
CA GLN A 135 19.40 -4.16 9.80
C GLN A 135 17.89 -4.20 9.58
N LYS A 136 17.12 -3.51 10.41
CA LYS A 136 15.65 -3.49 10.28
C LYS A 136 15.19 -2.85 8.96
N VAL A 137 15.84 -1.77 8.54
CA VAL A 137 15.53 -1.08 7.28
C VAL A 137 15.95 -1.95 6.09
N LYS A 138 17.16 -2.53 6.18
CA LYS A 138 17.70 -3.45 5.17
C LYS A 138 16.81 -4.68 4.98
N ASP A 139 16.32 -5.26 6.07
CA ASP A 139 15.48 -6.45 6.05
C ASP A 139 14.18 -6.25 5.26
N ASN A 140 13.60 -5.05 5.28
CA ASN A 140 12.44 -4.72 4.47
C ASN A 140 12.75 -4.80 2.97
N ILE A 141 13.93 -4.34 2.56
CA ILE A 141 14.35 -4.37 1.15
C ILE A 141 14.71 -5.78 0.69
N ILE A 142 15.39 -6.55 1.55
CA ILE A 142 15.67 -7.97 1.29
C ILE A 142 14.35 -8.75 1.18
N PHE A 143 13.40 -8.48 2.09
CA PHE A 143 12.08 -9.09 2.09
C PHE A 143 11.33 -8.76 0.79
N ARG A 144 11.33 -7.49 0.36
CA ARG A 144 10.77 -7.05 -0.92
C ARG A 144 11.32 -7.87 -2.09
N SER A 145 12.64 -8.05 -2.15
CA SER A 145 13.29 -8.84 -3.20
C SER A 145 12.79 -10.28 -3.23
N LYS A 146 12.63 -10.91 -2.05
CA LYS A 146 12.11 -12.28 -1.93
C LYS A 146 10.66 -12.39 -2.40
N VAL A 147 9.80 -11.45 -2.00
CA VAL A 147 8.39 -11.40 -2.42
C VAL A 147 8.27 -11.24 -3.93
N ILE A 148 9.02 -10.31 -4.54
CA ILE A 148 9.00 -10.09 -5.99
C ILE A 148 9.46 -11.35 -6.75
N SER A 149 10.52 -11.99 -6.28
CA SER A 149 11.00 -13.25 -6.89
C SER A 149 9.95 -14.34 -6.83
N TYR A 150 9.27 -14.46 -5.71
CA TYR A 150 8.18 -15.43 -5.55
C TYR A 150 6.96 -15.11 -6.42
N LEU A 151 6.57 -13.84 -6.55
CA LEU A 151 5.49 -13.40 -7.43
C LEU A 151 5.77 -13.81 -8.88
N ARG A 152 7.01 -13.62 -9.38
CA ARG A 152 7.40 -14.04 -10.72
C ARG A 152 7.33 -15.56 -10.90
N GLU A 153 7.86 -16.32 -9.95
CA GLU A 153 7.78 -17.78 -9.95
C GLU A 153 6.33 -18.25 -9.98
N LYS A 154 5.48 -17.68 -9.13
CA LYS A 154 4.06 -18.02 -9.04
C LYS A 154 3.31 -17.73 -10.34
N MET A 155 3.42 -16.53 -10.88
CA MET A 155 2.75 -16.14 -12.12
C MET A 155 3.20 -17.01 -13.31
N THR A 156 4.50 -17.26 -13.43
CA THR A 156 5.04 -18.13 -14.48
C THR A 156 4.53 -19.56 -14.36
N SER A 157 4.42 -20.09 -13.13
CA SER A 157 3.88 -21.45 -12.89
C SER A 157 2.41 -21.59 -13.28
N MET A 158 1.65 -20.48 -13.29
CA MET A 158 0.25 -20.40 -13.73
C MET A 158 0.11 -20.14 -15.24
N GLY A 159 1.22 -20.14 -15.99
CA GLY A 159 1.25 -19.99 -17.44
C GLY A 159 1.21 -18.54 -17.93
N PHE A 160 1.46 -17.55 -17.06
CA PHE A 160 1.61 -16.16 -17.48
C PHE A 160 2.99 -15.89 -18.05
N LEU A 161 3.05 -15.04 -19.07
CA LEU A 161 4.30 -14.55 -19.68
C LEU A 161 4.66 -13.18 -19.12
N GLU A 162 5.88 -13.02 -18.62
CA GLU A 162 6.38 -11.70 -18.20
C GLU A 162 6.79 -10.89 -19.44
N LEU A 163 6.04 -9.85 -19.77
CA LEU A 163 6.28 -8.98 -20.93
C LEU A 163 6.37 -7.53 -20.46
N GLN A 164 7.46 -6.86 -20.85
CA GLN A 164 7.67 -5.45 -20.53
C GLN A 164 6.93 -4.55 -21.52
N THR A 165 6.36 -3.47 -21.01
CA THR A 165 5.73 -2.41 -21.78
C THR A 165 6.57 -1.14 -21.75
N PRO A 166 6.40 -0.21 -22.73
CA PRO A 166 7.17 1.02 -22.77
C PRO A 166 6.97 1.93 -21.55
N ILE A 167 8.09 2.54 -21.11
CA ILE A 167 8.07 3.59 -20.08
C ILE A 167 7.82 4.97 -20.72
N LEU A 168 8.40 5.26 -21.88
CA LEU A 168 8.08 6.47 -22.63
C LEU A 168 6.86 6.19 -23.52
N CYS A 169 5.71 6.68 -23.11
CA CYS A 169 4.44 6.41 -23.77
C CYS A 169 3.69 7.72 -24.11
N ALA A 170 2.50 7.60 -24.64
CA ALA A 170 1.57 8.71 -24.74
C ALA A 170 0.84 8.90 -23.39
N SER A 171 0.42 10.15 -23.12
CA SER A 171 -0.46 10.45 -21.99
C SER A 171 -1.70 9.56 -22.03
N SER A 172 -2.06 8.97 -20.89
CA SER A 172 -3.25 8.14 -20.71
C SER A 172 -4.10 8.72 -19.57
N PRO A 173 -5.33 9.15 -19.82
CA PRO A 173 -6.16 9.79 -18.82
C PRO A 173 -6.77 8.73 -17.88
N GLU A 174 -5.97 8.18 -16.98
CA GLU A 174 -6.36 7.18 -15.99
C GLU A 174 -6.71 7.79 -14.61
N GLY A 175 -6.90 9.12 -14.55
CA GLY A 175 -7.37 9.83 -13.37
C GLY A 175 -6.29 10.58 -12.58
N ALA A 176 -5.02 10.15 -12.59
CA ALA A 176 -3.91 10.88 -11.99
C ALA A 176 -3.28 11.90 -12.95
N ARG A 177 -2.42 12.79 -12.43
CA ARG A 177 -1.60 13.66 -13.27
C ARG A 177 -0.39 12.90 -13.80
N ASP A 178 -0.06 13.14 -15.08
CA ASP A 178 1.09 12.55 -15.73
C ASP A 178 2.39 13.28 -15.38
N TYR A 179 3.48 12.52 -15.22
CA TYR A 179 4.82 13.04 -15.43
C TYR A 179 5.09 13.11 -16.93
N ILE A 180 5.43 14.29 -17.48
CA ILE A 180 5.67 14.50 -18.89
C ILE A 180 7.14 14.73 -19.20
N VAL A 181 7.63 14.16 -20.31
CA VAL A 181 9.01 14.25 -20.76
C VAL A 181 9.02 14.91 -22.16
N PRO A 182 9.65 16.08 -22.32
CA PRO A 182 9.64 16.77 -23.62
C PRO A 182 10.47 16.02 -24.66
N SER A 183 9.98 16.02 -25.92
CA SER A 183 10.68 15.40 -27.03
C SER A 183 11.67 16.35 -27.68
N ARG A 184 12.93 15.98 -27.74
CA ARG A 184 13.96 16.72 -28.51
C ARG A 184 13.70 16.70 -30.02
N LYS A 185 13.14 15.59 -30.54
CA LYS A 185 12.93 15.42 -32.00
C LYS A 185 11.66 16.10 -32.53
N PHE A 186 10.64 16.25 -31.68
CA PHE A 186 9.34 16.74 -32.08
C PHE A 186 8.95 17.94 -31.23
N LYS A 187 9.16 19.13 -31.77
CA LYS A 187 8.87 20.40 -31.09
C LYS A 187 7.43 20.45 -30.59
N GLY A 188 7.25 20.79 -29.30
CA GLY A 188 5.94 20.92 -28.66
C GLY A 188 5.23 19.60 -28.39
N LYS A 189 5.92 18.45 -28.57
CA LYS A 189 5.39 17.13 -28.22
C LYS A 189 6.12 16.55 -27.01
N PHE A 190 5.40 15.77 -26.23
CA PHE A 190 5.86 15.18 -24.99
C PHE A 190 5.56 13.69 -24.97
N TYR A 191 6.43 12.92 -24.35
CA TYR A 191 6.12 11.62 -23.82
C TYR A 191 5.53 11.78 -22.42
N ALA A 192 4.79 10.80 -21.95
CA ALA A 192 4.39 10.66 -20.57
C ALA A 192 5.03 9.41 -19.96
N LEU A 193 5.24 9.41 -18.64
CA LEU A 193 5.53 8.18 -17.91
C LEU A 193 4.20 7.44 -17.60
N PRO A 194 4.15 6.10 -17.67
CA PRO A 194 2.90 5.37 -17.56
C PRO A 194 2.34 5.41 -16.13
N GLN A 195 1.08 5.81 -15.99
CA GLN A 195 0.35 5.68 -14.70
C GLN A 195 0.09 4.22 -14.34
N ALA A 196 -0.13 3.40 -15.36
CA ALA A 196 -0.19 1.94 -15.40
C ALA A 196 -0.04 1.51 -16.87
N PRO A 197 0.33 0.26 -17.18
CA PRO A 197 0.45 -0.22 -18.56
C PRO A 197 -0.91 -0.55 -19.21
N GLN A 198 -1.99 0.13 -18.85
CA GLN A 198 -3.38 -0.21 -19.18
C GLN A 198 -3.61 -0.40 -20.67
N GLN A 199 -3.21 0.55 -21.51
CA GLN A 199 -3.41 0.43 -22.95
C GLN A 199 -2.58 -0.70 -23.55
N TYR A 200 -1.34 -0.85 -23.13
CA TYR A 200 -0.43 -1.86 -23.67
C TYR A 200 -0.84 -3.28 -23.31
N LYS A 201 -1.28 -3.54 -22.07
CA LYS A 201 -1.75 -4.87 -21.70
C LYS A 201 -3.00 -5.30 -22.49
N GLN A 202 -3.92 -4.37 -22.75
CA GLN A 202 -5.08 -4.64 -23.61
C GLN A 202 -4.65 -4.87 -25.07
N LEU A 203 -3.68 -4.12 -25.59
CA LEU A 203 -3.10 -4.36 -26.91
C LEU A 203 -2.39 -5.73 -27.01
N LEU A 204 -1.78 -6.22 -25.94
CA LEU A 204 -1.21 -7.57 -25.88
C LEU A 204 -2.31 -8.63 -26.04
N MET A 205 -3.48 -8.42 -25.41
CA MET A 205 -4.63 -9.33 -25.59
C MET A 205 -5.12 -9.34 -27.04
N VAL A 206 -5.25 -8.16 -27.66
CA VAL A 206 -5.59 -8.05 -29.10
C VAL A 206 -4.51 -8.69 -29.99
N SER A 207 -3.25 -8.69 -29.53
CA SER A 207 -2.13 -9.32 -30.26
C SER A 207 -2.08 -10.84 -30.15
N GLY A 208 -3.05 -11.47 -29.45
CA GLY A 208 -3.17 -12.93 -29.35
C GLY A 208 -2.38 -13.56 -28.21
N PHE A 209 -2.00 -12.78 -27.18
CA PHE A 209 -1.47 -13.34 -25.94
C PHE A 209 -2.61 -13.72 -25.00
N ASP A 210 -2.55 -14.92 -24.43
CA ASP A 210 -3.58 -15.42 -23.52
C ASP A 210 -3.43 -14.87 -22.10
N LYS A 211 -2.18 -14.84 -21.57
CA LYS A 211 -1.89 -14.47 -20.19
C LYS A 211 -0.60 -13.65 -20.12
N TYR A 212 -0.72 -12.43 -19.67
CA TYR A 212 0.35 -11.48 -19.51
C TYR A 212 0.51 -11.08 -18.04
N PHE A 213 1.75 -10.86 -17.60
CA PHE A 213 2.04 -10.11 -16.39
C PHE A 213 3.35 -9.33 -16.51
N GLN A 214 3.54 -8.36 -15.62
CA GLN A 214 4.84 -7.77 -15.30
C GLN A 214 4.84 -7.19 -13.89
N ILE A 215 6.03 -7.01 -13.31
CA ILE A 215 6.21 -6.11 -12.17
C ILE A 215 6.37 -4.71 -12.76
N ALA A 216 5.25 -4.03 -12.92
CA ALA A 216 5.16 -2.78 -13.67
C ALA A 216 5.59 -1.57 -12.82
N PRO A 217 6.55 -0.76 -13.26
CA PRO A 217 6.77 0.56 -12.71
C PRO A 217 5.61 1.49 -13.14
N CYS A 218 5.01 2.17 -12.17
CA CYS A 218 3.91 3.10 -12.37
C CYS A 218 4.30 4.46 -11.82
N PHE A 219 3.86 5.54 -12.50
CA PHE A 219 4.24 6.91 -12.19
C PHE A 219 2.99 7.78 -12.08
N ARG A 220 2.81 8.44 -10.93
CA ARG A 220 1.66 9.33 -10.70
C ARG A 220 2.11 10.57 -9.95
N ASP A 221 1.82 11.75 -10.51
CA ASP A 221 2.06 13.04 -9.85
C ASP A 221 0.90 13.32 -8.87
N GLU A 222 0.96 12.69 -7.71
CA GLU A 222 -0.04 12.75 -6.66
C GLU A 222 0.60 13.02 -5.29
N ASP A 223 -0.20 13.54 -4.36
CA ASP A 223 0.25 13.80 -3.01
C ASP A 223 0.59 12.51 -2.25
N ALA A 224 1.65 12.55 -1.46
CA ALA A 224 2.06 11.45 -0.61
C ALA A 224 1.07 11.20 0.53
N ARG A 225 0.86 9.92 0.86
CA ARG A 225 0.18 9.45 2.07
C ARG A 225 0.99 8.32 2.70
N ALA A 226 0.60 7.87 3.88
CA ALA A 226 1.27 6.74 4.53
C ALA A 226 1.24 5.47 3.65
N ASP A 227 0.11 5.22 2.97
CA ASP A 227 -0.13 4.09 2.07
C ASP A 227 0.21 4.37 0.59
N ARG A 228 0.75 5.56 0.27
CA ARG A 228 1.04 6.00 -1.09
C ARG A 228 2.37 6.75 -1.15
N SER A 229 3.35 6.19 -1.87
CA SER A 229 4.57 6.91 -2.23
C SER A 229 4.26 7.91 -3.35
N PRO A 230 4.77 9.14 -3.29
CA PRO A 230 4.68 10.05 -4.42
C PRO A 230 5.62 9.58 -5.54
N GLY A 231 5.27 9.93 -6.76
CA GLY A 231 6.09 9.70 -7.93
C GLY A 231 5.96 8.31 -8.50
N GLU A 232 6.68 7.34 -7.96
CA GLU A 232 6.75 5.99 -8.52
C GLU A 232 6.41 4.89 -7.51
N PHE A 233 5.81 3.80 -8.02
CA PHE A 233 5.48 2.59 -7.26
C PHE A 233 5.45 1.37 -8.20
N SER A 234 5.33 0.17 -7.63
CA SER A 234 5.33 -1.07 -8.41
C SER A 234 4.00 -1.82 -8.27
N GLN A 235 3.49 -2.33 -9.39
CA GLN A 235 2.33 -3.23 -9.42
C GLN A 235 2.72 -4.58 -10.01
N LEU A 236 2.13 -5.66 -9.48
CA LEU A 236 1.99 -6.91 -10.21
C LEU A 236 0.83 -6.73 -11.18
N ASP A 237 1.11 -6.29 -12.40
CA ASP A 237 0.09 -6.06 -13.40
C ASP A 237 -0.14 -7.32 -14.23
N PHE A 238 -1.39 -7.77 -14.38
CA PHE A 238 -1.70 -8.89 -15.25
C PHE A 238 -3.04 -8.75 -15.97
N GLU A 239 -3.14 -9.41 -17.12
CA GLU A 239 -4.31 -9.42 -17.99
C GLU A 239 -4.44 -10.79 -18.66
N MET A 240 -5.69 -11.24 -18.91
CA MET A 240 -6.02 -12.50 -19.55
C MET A 240 -7.03 -12.32 -20.65
N SER A 241 -6.79 -12.97 -21.81
CA SER A 241 -7.76 -13.09 -22.90
C SER A 241 -8.79 -14.16 -22.60
N PHE A 242 -10.00 -13.99 -23.15
CA PHE A 242 -11.13 -14.93 -23.00
C PHE A 242 -11.47 -15.21 -21.53
N ALA A 243 -11.37 -14.20 -20.68
CA ALA A 243 -11.53 -14.31 -19.24
C ALA A 243 -12.75 -13.54 -18.73
N THR A 244 -13.40 -14.10 -17.73
CA THR A 244 -14.47 -13.50 -16.95
C THR A 244 -13.92 -12.85 -15.68
N GLN A 245 -14.79 -12.21 -14.92
CA GLN A 245 -14.47 -11.69 -13.59
C GLN A 245 -14.02 -12.81 -12.64
N GLU A 246 -14.71 -13.94 -12.68
CA GLU A 246 -14.45 -15.10 -11.83
C GLU A 246 -13.10 -15.74 -12.13
N ASP A 247 -12.66 -15.75 -13.40
CA ASP A 247 -11.32 -16.22 -13.78
C ASP A 247 -10.23 -15.34 -13.19
N VAL A 248 -10.43 -14.01 -13.18
CA VAL A 248 -9.50 -13.07 -12.57
C VAL A 248 -9.49 -13.22 -11.05
N PHE A 249 -10.65 -13.43 -10.43
CA PHE A 249 -10.75 -13.68 -8.99
C PHE A 249 -9.97 -14.93 -8.60
N ALA A 250 -10.11 -16.02 -9.33
CA ALA A 250 -9.38 -17.26 -9.06
C ALA A 250 -7.86 -17.05 -9.13
N VAL A 251 -7.35 -16.29 -10.09
CA VAL A 251 -5.92 -15.96 -10.19
C VAL A 251 -5.49 -15.04 -9.04
N GLY A 252 -6.25 -13.99 -8.73
CA GLY A 252 -5.96 -13.06 -7.64
C GLY A 252 -5.90 -13.75 -6.30
N GLU A 253 -6.86 -14.63 -6.00
CA GLU A 253 -6.92 -15.43 -4.78
C GLU A 253 -5.72 -16.37 -4.66
N GLU A 254 -5.43 -17.12 -5.73
CA GLU A 254 -4.30 -18.07 -5.75
C GLU A 254 -2.96 -17.35 -5.50
N VAL A 255 -2.74 -16.21 -6.14
CA VAL A 255 -1.50 -15.44 -5.99
C VAL A 255 -1.40 -14.81 -4.61
N LEU A 256 -2.43 -14.08 -4.17
CA LEU A 256 -2.37 -13.33 -2.91
C LEU A 256 -2.40 -14.26 -1.70
N SER A 257 -3.25 -15.30 -1.68
CA SER A 257 -3.22 -16.29 -0.60
C SER A 257 -1.84 -16.92 -0.48
N SER A 258 -1.24 -17.38 -1.59
CA SER A 258 0.09 -18.02 -1.56
C SER A 258 1.21 -17.10 -1.06
N VAL A 259 1.16 -15.81 -1.42
CA VAL A 259 2.14 -14.82 -0.94
C VAL A 259 1.98 -14.57 0.55
N PHE A 260 0.75 -14.32 1.01
CA PHE A 260 0.52 -14.02 2.43
C PHE A 260 0.72 -15.24 3.31
N GLU A 261 0.32 -16.44 2.89
CA GLU A 261 0.60 -17.68 3.62
C GLU A 261 2.12 -17.95 3.75
N LYS A 262 2.89 -17.64 2.70
CA LYS A 262 4.34 -17.87 2.70
C LYS A 262 5.13 -16.83 3.49
N PHE A 263 4.71 -15.58 3.48
CA PHE A 263 5.50 -14.45 3.96
C PHE A 263 4.94 -13.74 5.20
N ALA A 264 3.71 -14.02 5.60
CA ALA A 264 3.16 -13.48 6.84
C ALA A 264 3.93 -14.00 8.06
N PRO A 265 3.96 -13.24 9.17
CA PRO A 265 4.52 -13.72 10.43
C PRO A 265 3.90 -15.06 10.87
N GLU A 266 4.69 -15.90 11.51
CA GLU A 266 4.22 -17.18 12.03
C GLU A 266 3.00 -17.01 12.96
N GLY A 267 1.99 -17.86 12.78
CA GLY A 267 0.73 -17.80 13.54
C GLY A 267 -0.28 -16.79 12.99
N SER A 268 0.01 -16.12 11.87
CA SER A 268 -0.97 -15.24 11.21
C SER A 268 -2.11 -16.03 10.59
N VAL A 269 -3.31 -15.44 10.61
CA VAL A 269 -4.50 -15.98 9.95
C VAL A 269 -4.69 -15.26 8.61
N VAL A 270 -4.72 -16.00 7.51
CA VAL A 270 -4.97 -15.48 6.17
C VAL A 270 -6.34 -15.98 5.69
N THR A 271 -7.13 -15.09 5.09
CA THR A 271 -8.41 -15.48 4.48
C THR A 271 -8.18 -16.52 3.39
N LYS A 272 -8.88 -17.63 3.48
CA LYS A 272 -8.84 -18.69 2.45
C LYS A 272 -9.79 -18.35 1.31
N ALA A 273 -9.43 -18.77 0.10
CA ALA A 273 -10.32 -18.71 -1.05
C ALA A 273 -11.55 -19.62 -0.87
N PRO A 274 -12.73 -19.25 -1.42
CA PRO A 274 -13.00 -18.00 -2.10
C PRO A 274 -13.11 -16.82 -1.12
N TYR A 275 -12.66 -15.63 -1.55
CA TYR A 275 -12.78 -14.43 -0.73
C TYR A 275 -14.23 -13.93 -0.69
N PRO A 276 -14.70 -13.36 0.44
CA PRO A 276 -15.99 -12.69 0.49
C PRO A 276 -16.10 -11.61 -0.59
N ILE A 277 -17.26 -11.53 -1.24
CA ILE A 277 -17.59 -10.49 -2.21
C ILE A 277 -18.62 -9.57 -1.58
N ILE A 278 -18.34 -8.28 -1.57
CA ILE A 278 -19.17 -7.21 -1.00
C ILE A 278 -19.43 -6.21 -2.13
N SER A 279 -20.70 -5.93 -2.45
CA SER A 279 -20.97 -4.89 -3.45
C SER A 279 -20.52 -3.50 -2.94
N TYR A 280 -20.15 -2.60 -3.84
CA TYR A 280 -19.82 -1.22 -3.49
C TYR A 280 -20.89 -0.56 -2.60
N LYS A 281 -22.17 -0.74 -2.98
CA LYS A 281 -23.29 -0.23 -2.20
C LYS A 281 -23.32 -0.78 -0.77
N GLN A 282 -23.10 -2.08 -0.62
CA GLN A 282 -23.07 -2.73 0.70
C GLN A 282 -21.83 -2.29 1.49
N ALA A 283 -20.67 -2.13 0.86
CA ALA A 283 -19.45 -1.65 1.50
C ALA A 283 -19.64 -0.24 2.07
N MET A 284 -20.23 0.66 1.30
CA MET A 284 -20.55 2.02 1.77
C MET A 284 -21.60 2.04 2.88
N LEU A 285 -22.59 1.14 2.83
CA LEU A 285 -23.63 1.04 3.85
C LEU A 285 -23.11 0.49 5.18
N GLU A 286 -22.42 -0.65 5.17
CA GLU A 286 -22.03 -1.40 6.37
C GLU A 286 -20.67 -0.98 6.96
N PHE A 287 -19.79 -0.40 6.14
CA PHE A 287 -18.42 -0.05 6.54
C PHE A 287 -18.11 1.45 6.40
N GLY A 288 -18.94 2.19 5.64
CA GLY A 288 -18.73 3.60 5.35
C GLY A 288 -17.50 3.85 4.47
N SER A 289 -17.06 2.86 3.73
CA SER A 289 -15.88 2.90 2.89
C SER A 289 -15.94 1.79 1.84
N ASP A 290 -15.43 2.06 0.65
CA ASP A 290 -15.15 1.08 -0.40
C ASP A 290 -13.93 0.17 -0.08
N LYS A 291 -13.28 0.38 1.07
CA LYS A 291 -12.12 -0.37 1.56
C LYS A 291 -12.38 -0.92 2.97
N PRO A 292 -13.30 -1.91 3.10
CA PRO A 292 -13.70 -2.45 4.40
C PRO A 292 -12.54 -3.17 5.10
N ASP A 293 -12.31 -2.87 6.38
CA ASP A 293 -11.48 -3.69 7.25
C ASP A 293 -12.34 -4.75 7.96
N LEU A 294 -12.24 -5.99 7.49
CA LEU A 294 -13.02 -7.10 8.03
C LEU A 294 -12.53 -7.60 9.39
N ARG A 295 -11.35 -7.16 9.86
CA ARG A 295 -10.87 -7.46 11.21
C ARG A 295 -11.68 -6.73 12.28
N ASN A 296 -12.28 -5.60 11.93
CA ASN A 296 -13.18 -4.85 12.80
C ASN A 296 -14.58 -5.46 12.73
N PRO A 297 -15.13 -6.03 13.84
CA PRO A 297 -16.42 -6.71 13.84
C PRO A 297 -17.61 -5.76 13.75
N LEU A 298 -17.42 -4.46 14.03
CA LEU A 298 -18.50 -3.48 14.03
C LEU A 298 -19.10 -3.31 12.63
N ARG A 299 -20.41 -3.10 12.58
CA ARG A 299 -21.15 -2.79 11.35
C ARG A 299 -21.96 -1.52 11.54
N ILE A 300 -22.08 -0.77 10.46
CA ILE A 300 -22.93 0.40 10.39
C ILE A 300 -24.36 -0.07 10.07
N ILE A 301 -25.33 0.54 10.73
CA ILE A 301 -26.77 0.24 10.60
C ILE A 301 -27.43 1.47 10.02
N ASP A 302 -28.30 1.29 9.03
CA ASP A 302 -29.16 2.35 8.53
C ASP A 302 -30.40 2.49 9.40
N VAL A 303 -30.54 3.62 10.03
CA VAL A 303 -31.70 3.95 10.88
C VAL A 303 -32.44 5.19 10.38
N THR A 304 -32.21 5.55 9.11
CA THR A 304 -32.77 6.75 8.48
C THR A 304 -34.28 6.78 8.57
N ASP A 305 -34.96 5.75 8.07
CA ASP A 305 -36.42 5.68 7.99
C ASP A 305 -37.06 5.74 9.38
N PHE A 306 -36.43 5.14 10.38
CA PHE A 306 -36.90 5.24 11.77
C PHE A 306 -36.87 6.66 12.27
N PHE A 307 -35.76 7.37 12.10
CA PHE A 307 -35.64 8.75 12.62
C PHE A 307 -36.42 9.80 11.83
N GLN A 308 -36.84 9.51 10.58
CA GLN A 308 -37.77 10.40 9.89
C GLN A 308 -39.17 10.45 10.57
N LYS A 309 -39.51 9.42 11.34
CA LYS A 309 -40.79 9.37 12.12
C LYS A 309 -40.65 9.98 13.52
N CYS A 310 -39.44 10.29 13.98
CA CYS A 310 -39.14 10.82 15.29
C CYS A 310 -39.19 12.36 15.33
N THR A 311 -39.07 12.95 16.54
CA THR A 311 -39.14 14.38 16.75
C THR A 311 -37.78 15.10 16.78
N PHE A 312 -36.68 14.37 16.59
CA PHE A 312 -35.33 14.92 16.68
C PHE A 312 -34.95 15.69 15.41
N LYS A 313 -35.24 16.98 15.39
CA LYS A 313 -35.00 17.86 14.23
C LYS A 313 -33.64 17.75 13.56
N PRO A 314 -32.49 17.56 14.27
CA PRO A 314 -31.18 17.42 13.62
C PRO A 314 -31.05 16.22 12.67
N PHE A 315 -31.94 15.21 12.79
CA PHE A 315 -31.93 14.00 11.97
C PHE A 315 -32.95 14.03 10.83
N ILE A 316 -33.96 14.90 10.93
CA ILE A 316 -35.03 14.98 9.93
C ILE A 316 -34.44 15.46 8.58
N GLY A 317 -34.79 14.76 7.49
CA GLY A 317 -34.32 15.06 6.13
C GLY A 317 -32.86 14.72 5.88
N LYS A 318 -32.24 13.94 6.76
CA LYS A 318 -30.86 13.47 6.62
C LYS A 318 -30.80 11.96 6.63
N THR A 319 -29.77 11.42 6.03
CA THR A 319 -29.37 10.03 6.23
C THR A 319 -28.82 9.88 7.65
N VAL A 320 -29.29 8.88 8.38
CA VAL A 320 -28.87 8.57 9.75
C VAL A 320 -28.25 7.18 9.79
N ARG A 321 -26.98 7.12 10.10
CA ARG A 321 -26.22 5.88 10.31
C ARG A 321 -25.97 5.68 11.80
N ALA A 322 -25.94 4.42 12.23
CA ALA A 322 -25.68 4.08 13.62
C ALA A 322 -24.65 2.96 13.74
N ILE A 323 -23.93 2.94 14.86
CA ILE A 323 -22.98 1.86 15.20
C ILE A 323 -23.27 1.40 16.62
N ARG A 324 -23.58 0.13 16.76
CA ARG A 324 -23.78 -0.56 18.03
C ARG A 324 -22.45 -1.13 18.53
N VAL A 325 -22.17 -0.95 19.80
CA VAL A 325 -21.00 -1.50 20.50
C VAL A 325 -21.44 -2.11 21.84
N HIS A 326 -21.03 -3.33 22.09
CA HIS A 326 -21.19 -3.97 23.40
C HIS A 326 -19.91 -3.75 24.22
N ALA A 327 -19.84 -2.66 24.97
CA ALA A 327 -18.69 -2.33 25.82
C ALA A 327 -19.10 -1.31 26.89
N ASP A 328 -18.53 -1.47 28.09
CA ASP A 328 -18.64 -0.45 29.15
C ASP A 328 -17.68 0.71 28.83
N MET A 329 -18.24 1.89 28.65
CA MET A 329 -17.51 3.08 28.25
C MET A 329 -17.60 4.19 29.28
N SER A 330 -16.47 4.67 29.76
CA SER A 330 -16.41 5.80 30.68
C SER A 330 -16.87 7.11 30.03
N LYS A 331 -17.34 8.05 30.84
CA LYS A 331 -17.67 9.41 30.38
C LYS A 331 -16.52 10.07 29.63
N GLY A 332 -15.27 9.86 30.08
CA GLY A 332 -14.08 10.38 29.40
C GLY A 332 -13.86 9.76 28.01
N PHE A 333 -14.31 8.53 27.78
CA PHE A 333 -14.27 7.92 26.45
C PHE A 333 -15.26 8.63 25.51
N HIS A 334 -16.49 8.86 25.93
CA HIS A 334 -17.51 9.58 25.16
C HIS A 334 -17.04 11.01 24.80
N GLU A 335 -16.38 11.71 25.72
CA GLU A 335 -15.84 13.06 25.49
C GLU A 335 -14.71 13.05 24.43
N LYS A 336 -13.82 12.07 24.48
CA LYS A 336 -12.76 11.90 23.46
C LYS A 336 -13.33 11.56 22.09
N LEU A 337 -14.31 10.65 22.02
CA LEU A 337 -14.96 10.28 20.78
C LEU A 337 -15.74 11.45 20.17
N LEU A 338 -16.43 12.26 21.00
CA LEU A 338 -17.08 13.48 20.54
C LEU A 338 -16.08 14.50 19.99
N LYS A 339 -14.92 14.65 20.65
CA LYS A 339 -13.84 15.53 20.15
C LYS A 339 -13.30 15.03 18.80
N PHE A 340 -13.14 13.74 18.63
CA PHE A 340 -12.76 13.14 17.35
C PHE A 340 -13.81 13.42 16.28
N ALA A 341 -15.09 13.16 16.55
CA ALA A 341 -16.19 13.42 15.64
C ALA A 341 -16.28 14.89 15.21
N THR A 342 -16.15 15.84 16.16
CA THR A 342 -16.13 17.27 15.85
C THR A 342 -14.90 17.67 15.04
N GLY A 343 -13.76 17.03 15.24
CA GLY A 343 -12.56 17.20 14.42
C GLY A 343 -12.75 16.77 12.96
N LEU A 344 -13.65 15.81 12.70
CA LEU A 344 -14.05 15.41 11.34
C LEU A 344 -15.04 16.41 10.69
N GLY A 345 -15.55 17.40 11.43
CA GLY A 345 -16.53 18.37 10.96
C GLY A 345 -17.99 18.01 11.28
N MET A 346 -18.22 17.02 12.16
CA MET A 346 -19.56 16.71 12.66
C MET A 346 -20.04 17.80 13.64
N GLY A 347 -21.33 18.16 13.59
CA GLY A 347 -21.93 19.08 14.54
C GLY A 347 -22.14 18.52 15.95
N GLY A 348 -21.95 17.22 16.13
CA GLY A 348 -22.09 16.49 17.40
C GLY A 348 -22.15 14.99 17.14
N LEU A 349 -22.07 14.19 18.21
CA LEU A 349 -22.21 12.75 18.18
C LEU A 349 -23.26 12.33 19.20
N GLY A 350 -24.44 11.92 18.71
CA GLY A 350 -25.52 11.39 19.55
C GLY A 350 -25.24 9.97 19.96
N TYR A 351 -25.71 9.58 21.16
CA TYR A 351 -25.61 8.19 21.60
C TYR A 351 -26.75 7.79 22.53
N LEU A 352 -26.94 6.48 22.69
CA LEU A 352 -27.80 5.85 23.68
C LEU A 352 -27.08 4.68 24.33
N GLU A 353 -27.24 4.50 25.64
CA GLU A 353 -26.83 3.33 26.41
C GLU A 353 -28.08 2.52 26.77
N VAL A 354 -28.04 1.20 26.66
CA VAL A 354 -29.10 0.29 27.09
C VAL A 354 -28.78 -0.19 28.49
N LEU A 355 -29.58 0.22 29.48
CA LEU A 355 -29.37 -0.10 30.88
C LEU A 355 -29.83 -1.52 31.23
N GLU A 356 -29.49 -2.03 32.44
CA GLU A 356 -29.84 -3.36 32.93
C GLU A 356 -31.36 -3.64 32.95
N ASP A 357 -32.17 -2.62 33.17
CA ASP A 357 -33.61 -2.72 33.15
C ASP A 357 -34.24 -2.61 31.74
N GLY A 358 -33.38 -2.52 30.70
CA GLY A 358 -33.79 -2.36 29.31
C GLY A 358 -34.17 -0.93 28.92
N SER A 359 -34.12 0.02 29.84
CA SER A 359 -34.34 1.43 29.53
C SER A 359 -33.15 2.07 28.81
N TYR A 360 -33.39 3.21 28.13
CA TYR A 360 -32.34 3.94 27.43
C TYR A 360 -31.85 5.12 28.26
N LYS A 361 -30.53 5.37 28.18
CA LYS A 361 -29.92 6.55 28.76
C LYS A 361 -29.05 7.23 27.71
N GLY A 362 -29.23 8.54 27.53
CA GLY A 362 -28.41 9.31 26.61
C GLY A 362 -29.16 10.52 26.03
N PRO A 363 -28.45 11.38 25.27
CA PRO A 363 -29.05 12.63 24.77
C PRO A 363 -30.17 12.41 23.75
N ILE A 364 -30.24 11.24 23.13
CA ILE A 364 -31.21 10.91 22.06
C ILE A 364 -32.50 10.28 22.63
N ASP A 365 -32.46 9.64 23.82
CA ASP A 365 -33.57 8.88 24.40
C ASP A 365 -34.90 9.66 24.38
N LYS A 366 -34.89 10.90 24.85
CA LYS A 366 -36.11 11.77 24.94
C LYS A 366 -36.77 12.08 23.59
N PHE A 367 -36.14 11.76 22.48
CA PHE A 367 -36.64 11.99 21.14
C PHE A 367 -37.17 10.72 20.46
N ILE A 368 -37.03 9.57 21.11
CA ILE A 368 -37.62 8.30 20.68
C ILE A 368 -38.90 8.09 21.49
N PRO A 369 -40.06 8.10 20.84
CA PRO A 369 -41.32 7.83 21.52
C PRO A 369 -41.33 6.46 22.21
N ASP A 370 -41.96 6.35 23.38
CA ASP A 370 -41.92 5.09 24.17
C ASP A 370 -42.54 3.90 23.42
N ASP A 371 -43.55 4.14 22.59
CA ASP A 371 -44.17 3.13 21.71
C ASP A 371 -43.29 2.70 20.53
N CYS A 372 -42.26 3.46 20.20
CA CYS A 372 -41.29 3.14 19.13
C CYS A 372 -40.00 2.51 19.67
N LYS A 373 -39.78 2.46 20.99
CA LYS A 373 -38.51 1.95 21.58
C LYS A 373 -38.25 0.49 21.26
N GLU A 374 -39.28 -0.35 21.24
CA GLU A 374 -39.15 -1.75 20.90
C GLU A 374 -38.86 -1.96 19.40
N GLU A 375 -39.51 -1.19 18.52
CA GLU A 375 -39.20 -1.18 17.07
C GLU A 375 -37.72 -0.83 16.85
N PHE A 376 -37.23 0.20 17.55
CA PHE A 376 -35.84 0.63 17.45
C PHE A 376 -34.90 -0.43 17.99
N ARG A 377 -35.20 -1.07 19.13
CA ARG A 377 -34.40 -2.14 19.71
C ARG A 377 -34.21 -3.28 18.74
N ILE A 378 -35.27 -3.70 18.07
CA ILE A 378 -35.24 -4.78 17.06
C ILE A 378 -34.45 -4.34 15.83
N LEU A 379 -34.70 -3.15 15.29
CA LEU A 379 -34.03 -2.60 14.10
C LEU A 379 -32.51 -2.51 14.31
N ALA A 380 -32.09 -1.99 15.46
CA ALA A 380 -30.68 -1.80 15.77
C ALA A 380 -30.03 -3.02 16.46
N GLY A 381 -30.81 -4.08 16.73
CA GLY A 381 -30.34 -5.31 17.39
C GLY A 381 -29.79 -5.06 18.80
N LEU A 382 -30.39 -4.11 19.55
CA LEU A 382 -29.86 -3.68 20.84
C LEU A 382 -30.10 -4.71 21.94
N GLU A 383 -29.08 -4.92 22.76
CA GLU A 383 -29.07 -5.73 23.96
C GLU A 383 -28.69 -4.88 25.19
N VAL A 384 -28.97 -5.40 26.37
CA VAL A 384 -28.54 -4.78 27.64
C VAL A 384 -27.02 -4.64 27.66
N GLY A 385 -26.52 -3.47 28.02
CA GLY A 385 -25.08 -3.16 28.01
C GLY A 385 -24.54 -2.63 26.69
N ASP A 386 -25.40 -2.50 25.66
CA ASP A 386 -24.99 -1.88 24.40
C ASP A 386 -24.99 -0.35 24.51
N THR A 387 -24.06 0.25 23.78
CA THR A 387 -24.10 1.67 23.41
C THR A 387 -24.21 1.80 21.89
N ILE A 388 -25.10 2.66 21.43
CA ILE A 388 -25.25 2.97 20.01
C ILE A 388 -24.96 4.44 19.74
N PHE A 389 -24.14 4.71 18.74
CA PHE A 389 -23.75 6.06 18.30
C PHE A 389 -24.41 6.42 16.97
N PHE A 390 -24.73 7.72 16.77
CA PHE A 390 -25.47 8.18 15.60
C PHE A 390 -24.71 9.25 14.83
N MET A 391 -24.65 9.08 13.50
CA MET A 391 -24.08 10.02 12.54
C MET A 391 -25.16 10.44 11.53
N ALA A 392 -25.41 11.73 11.39
CA ALA A 392 -26.48 12.23 10.53
C ALA A 392 -26.00 13.40 9.66
N ASP A 393 -26.05 13.20 8.33
CA ASP A 393 -25.72 14.21 7.32
C ASP A 393 -26.35 13.81 5.97
N LYS A 394 -25.91 14.42 4.85
CA LYS A 394 -26.13 13.89 3.50
C LYS A 394 -25.47 12.50 3.40
N GLU A 395 -26.01 11.66 2.55
CA GLU A 395 -25.64 10.23 2.50
C GLU A 395 -24.13 9.97 2.46
N GLU A 396 -23.41 10.58 1.52
CA GLU A 396 -21.95 10.41 1.38
C GLU A 396 -21.18 10.81 2.65
N ARG A 397 -21.58 11.94 3.28
CA ARG A 397 -20.95 12.41 4.52
C ARG A 397 -21.34 11.55 5.72
N ALA A 398 -22.58 11.08 5.79
CA ALA A 398 -23.03 10.18 6.84
C ALA A 398 -22.27 8.84 6.78
N ALA A 399 -22.09 8.28 5.58
CA ALA A 399 -21.27 7.09 5.36
C ALA A 399 -19.81 7.32 5.77
N TYR A 400 -19.18 8.40 5.32
CA TYR A 400 -17.81 8.76 5.70
C TYR A 400 -17.64 8.90 7.21
N TYR A 401 -18.53 9.66 7.89
CA TYR A 401 -18.45 9.82 9.33
C TYR A 401 -18.63 8.48 10.06
N ALA A 402 -19.58 7.67 9.63
CA ALA A 402 -19.82 6.37 10.23
C ALA A 402 -18.60 5.44 10.06
N GLY A 403 -17.97 5.43 8.89
CA GLY A 403 -16.73 4.69 8.64
C GLY A 403 -15.58 5.13 9.57
N MET A 404 -15.39 6.44 9.74
CA MET A 404 -14.35 6.98 10.62
C MET A 404 -14.62 6.66 12.10
N ILE A 405 -15.86 6.81 12.57
CA ILE A 405 -16.26 6.45 13.94
C ILE A 405 -16.14 4.94 14.16
N ARG A 406 -16.51 4.12 13.18
CA ARG A 406 -16.34 2.65 13.22
C ARG A 406 -14.88 2.26 13.45
N ASN A 407 -13.97 2.87 12.71
CA ASN A 407 -12.54 2.58 12.81
C ASN A 407 -11.99 3.04 14.17
N GLU A 408 -12.33 4.25 14.61
CA GLU A 408 -11.92 4.78 15.93
C GLU A 408 -12.43 3.90 17.08
N LEU A 409 -13.69 3.45 17.03
CA LEU A 409 -14.25 2.54 18.02
C LEU A 409 -13.53 1.19 18.03
N GLY A 410 -13.30 0.60 16.85
CA GLY A 410 -12.59 -0.67 16.72
C GLY A 410 -11.19 -0.63 17.30
N GLU A 411 -10.46 0.45 17.05
CA GLU A 411 -9.11 0.66 17.55
C GLU A 411 -9.08 0.94 19.07
N LYS A 412 -9.86 1.91 19.54
CA LYS A 412 -9.83 2.34 20.95
C LYS A 412 -10.42 1.33 21.92
N LEU A 413 -11.27 0.44 21.46
CA LEU A 413 -11.86 -0.65 22.25
C LEU A 413 -11.12 -1.98 22.03
N ASP A 414 -10.01 -2.00 21.30
CA ASP A 414 -9.19 -3.19 21.00
C ASP A 414 -10.01 -4.34 20.38
N LEU A 415 -10.95 -4.01 19.50
CA LEU A 415 -11.84 -4.99 18.85
C LEU A 415 -11.27 -5.56 17.55
N ILE A 416 -10.21 -4.93 17.01
CA ILE A 416 -9.62 -5.34 15.73
C ILE A 416 -8.87 -6.66 15.91
N GLU A 417 -9.22 -7.66 15.11
CA GLU A 417 -8.55 -8.96 15.10
C GLU A 417 -7.06 -8.79 14.83
N LYS A 418 -6.21 -9.37 15.70
CA LYS A 418 -4.76 -9.27 15.62
C LYS A 418 -4.17 -10.43 14.81
N ASN A 419 -3.00 -10.20 14.22
CA ASN A 419 -2.28 -11.22 13.43
C ASN A 419 -3.14 -11.84 12.32
N ALA A 420 -3.99 -11.06 11.69
CA ALA A 420 -4.89 -11.52 10.64
C ALA A 420 -4.77 -10.65 9.37
N TYR A 421 -4.88 -11.32 8.23
CA TYR A 421 -5.00 -10.72 6.92
C TYR A 421 -6.36 -11.10 6.36
N ARG A 422 -7.31 -10.17 6.44
CA ARG A 422 -8.70 -10.37 6.02
C ARG A 422 -8.93 -9.76 4.66
N PHE A 423 -9.08 -10.63 3.65
CA PHE A 423 -9.34 -10.26 2.28
C PHE A 423 -10.83 -10.22 1.98
N CYS A 424 -11.23 -9.33 1.09
CA CYS A 424 -12.49 -9.36 0.39
C CYS A 424 -12.37 -8.71 -0.99
N TYR A 425 -13.31 -9.02 -1.87
CA TYR A 425 -13.59 -8.23 -3.05
C TYR A 425 -14.62 -7.16 -2.73
N VAL A 426 -14.44 -5.98 -3.31
CA VAL A 426 -15.51 -5.00 -3.48
C VAL A 426 -15.78 -4.91 -4.97
N ASN A 427 -17.03 -5.15 -5.41
CA ASN A 427 -17.43 -5.16 -6.80
C ASN A 427 -18.65 -4.28 -7.06
N ASP A 428 -19.19 -4.34 -8.27
CA ASP A 428 -20.41 -3.62 -8.67
C ASP A 428 -20.30 -2.11 -8.43
N PHE A 429 -19.16 -1.54 -8.81
CA PHE A 429 -18.97 -0.10 -8.79
C PHE A 429 -19.90 0.59 -9.78
N PRO A 430 -20.43 1.80 -9.45
CA PRO A 430 -21.13 2.60 -10.44
C PRO A 430 -20.18 2.95 -11.60
N MET A 431 -20.66 2.83 -12.83
CA MET A 431 -19.88 3.17 -14.03
C MET A 431 -19.70 4.66 -14.18
N PHE A 432 -20.72 5.41 -13.84
CA PHE A 432 -20.77 6.86 -13.96
C PHE A 432 -21.09 7.52 -12.63
N GLU A 433 -20.58 8.74 -12.48
CA GLU A 433 -20.92 9.63 -11.37
C GLU A 433 -21.26 11.03 -11.88
N LYS A 434 -21.93 11.78 -11.04
CA LYS A 434 -22.23 13.18 -11.31
C LYS A 434 -21.28 14.07 -10.55
N ASP A 435 -20.45 14.81 -11.28
CA ASP A 435 -19.55 15.79 -10.68
C ASP A 435 -20.33 16.79 -9.79
N PRO A 436 -19.95 16.95 -8.53
CA PRO A 436 -20.69 17.76 -7.58
C PRO A 436 -20.71 19.26 -7.92
N GLU A 437 -19.71 19.77 -8.65
CA GLU A 437 -19.58 21.18 -9.02
C GLU A 437 -20.17 21.45 -10.40
N THR A 438 -19.71 20.72 -11.43
CA THR A 438 -20.11 20.95 -12.82
C THR A 438 -21.45 20.32 -13.18
N LYS A 439 -21.95 19.37 -12.35
CA LYS A 439 -23.17 18.56 -12.57
C LYS A 439 -23.12 17.71 -13.83
N LYS A 440 -21.96 17.56 -14.45
CA LYS A 440 -21.75 16.68 -15.62
C LYS A 440 -21.59 15.23 -15.17
N ILE A 441 -22.00 14.33 -16.06
CA ILE A 441 -21.76 12.89 -15.87
C ILE A 441 -20.35 12.60 -16.38
N GLY A 442 -19.59 11.84 -15.59
CA GLY A 442 -18.25 11.35 -15.92
C GLY A 442 -18.10 9.89 -15.51
N PHE A 443 -17.01 9.26 -15.87
CA PHE A 443 -16.66 7.93 -15.36
C PHE A 443 -16.25 8.01 -13.89
N THR A 444 -16.73 7.08 -13.06
CA THR A 444 -16.38 7.02 -11.65
C THR A 444 -14.91 6.62 -11.44
N HIS A 445 -14.44 5.62 -12.22
CA HIS A 445 -13.08 5.09 -12.13
C HIS A 445 -12.51 4.81 -13.53
N ASN A 446 -12.32 3.52 -13.90
CA ASN A 446 -11.69 3.13 -15.16
C ASN A 446 -12.68 3.19 -16.34
N PRO A 447 -12.47 4.06 -17.33
CA PRO A 447 -13.37 4.20 -18.49
C PRO A 447 -13.38 2.97 -19.41
N PHE A 448 -12.43 2.06 -19.25
CA PHE A 448 -12.33 0.83 -20.06
C PHE A 448 -13.02 -0.36 -19.44
N SER A 449 -13.78 -0.19 -18.37
CA SER A 449 -14.56 -1.24 -17.76
C SER A 449 -15.81 -1.57 -18.59
N MET A 450 -16.20 -2.84 -18.64
CA MET A 450 -17.43 -3.28 -19.29
C MET A 450 -18.64 -2.92 -18.43
N PRO A 451 -19.64 -2.20 -18.95
CA PRO A 451 -20.89 -1.96 -18.22
C PRO A 451 -21.69 -3.26 -18.07
N GLN A 452 -22.29 -3.46 -16.91
CA GLN A 452 -23.26 -4.54 -16.72
C GLN A 452 -24.49 -4.27 -17.57
N GLY A 453 -24.98 -5.29 -18.27
CA GLY A 453 -26.05 -5.15 -19.25
C GLY A 453 -25.62 -4.59 -20.62
N GLY A 454 -24.34 -4.27 -20.82
CA GLY A 454 -23.76 -3.89 -22.10
C GLY A 454 -24.43 -2.70 -22.78
N LEU A 455 -24.58 -2.76 -24.10
CA LEU A 455 -25.15 -1.69 -24.91
C LEU A 455 -26.62 -1.38 -24.58
N GLU A 456 -27.39 -2.43 -24.19
CA GLU A 456 -28.79 -2.25 -23.80
C GLU A 456 -28.93 -1.36 -22.57
N ALA A 457 -28.14 -1.61 -21.52
CA ALA A 457 -28.12 -0.79 -20.33
C ALA A 457 -27.76 0.66 -20.63
N LEU A 458 -26.72 0.90 -21.45
CA LEU A 458 -26.30 2.25 -21.87
C LEU A 458 -27.38 3.01 -22.66
N ASN A 459 -28.30 2.32 -23.32
CA ASN A 459 -29.38 2.93 -24.11
C ASN A 459 -30.68 3.13 -23.34
N THR A 460 -30.91 2.36 -22.26
CA THR A 460 -32.25 2.27 -21.61
C THR A 460 -32.28 2.68 -20.14
N MET A 461 -31.15 2.57 -19.42
CA MET A 461 -31.07 2.90 -17.99
C MET A 461 -30.63 4.36 -17.75
N ASP A 462 -30.94 4.87 -16.56
CA ASP A 462 -30.29 6.10 -16.10
C ASP A 462 -28.79 5.82 -15.96
N PRO A 463 -27.91 6.66 -16.51
CA PRO A 463 -26.45 6.45 -16.42
C PRO A 463 -25.95 6.27 -14.98
N LEU A 464 -26.56 6.90 -13.98
CA LEU A 464 -26.16 6.79 -12.59
C LEU A 464 -26.54 5.44 -11.93
N ASP A 465 -27.41 4.67 -12.56
CA ASP A 465 -27.81 3.34 -12.11
C ASP A 465 -27.01 2.21 -12.79
N ILE A 466 -26.18 2.55 -13.78
CA ILE A 466 -25.39 1.55 -14.51
C ILE A 466 -24.17 1.17 -13.69
N LEU A 467 -24.01 -0.13 -13.43
CA LEU A 467 -22.84 -0.69 -12.77
C LEU A 467 -21.81 -1.16 -13.79
N ALA A 468 -20.53 -1.16 -13.39
CA ALA A 468 -19.45 -1.73 -14.18
C ALA A 468 -18.98 -3.07 -13.60
N TYR A 469 -18.45 -3.95 -14.46
CA TYR A 469 -17.67 -5.13 -14.04
C TYR A 469 -16.28 -4.67 -13.58
N GLN A 470 -16.27 -3.87 -12.52
CA GLN A 470 -15.09 -3.37 -11.85
C GLN A 470 -15.05 -3.92 -10.44
N TYR A 471 -13.85 -4.20 -9.96
CA TYR A 471 -13.63 -4.83 -8.66
C TYR A 471 -12.29 -4.42 -8.06
N ASP A 472 -12.29 -4.30 -6.74
CA ASP A 472 -11.09 -4.09 -5.94
C ASP A 472 -10.86 -5.29 -5.02
N ILE A 473 -9.60 -5.64 -4.74
CA ILE A 473 -9.22 -6.51 -3.64
C ILE A 473 -8.79 -5.64 -2.48
N VAL A 474 -9.42 -5.83 -1.34
CA VAL A 474 -9.12 -5.13 -0.10
C VAL A 474 -8.58 -6.10 0.92
N CYS A 475 -7.51 -5.72 1.61
CA CYS A 475 -6.98 -6.44 2.76
C CYS A 475 -6.79 -5.47 3.93
N ASN A 476 -7.44 -5.76 5.06
CA ASN A 476 -7.27 -4.98 6.28
C ASN A 476 -7.54 -3.46 6.09
N GLY A 477 -8.52 -3.11 5.29
CA GLY A 477 -8.86 -1.71 5.00
C GLY A 477 -7.94 -1.03 3.96
N VAL A 478 -7.03 -1.77 3.36
CA VAL A 478 -6.13 -1.28 2.30
C VAL A 478 -6.52 -1.89 0.97
N GLU A 479 -6.78 -1.05 -0.04
CA GLU A 479 -6.93 -1.48 -1.42
C GLU A 479 -5.59 -2.03 -1.94
N LEU A 480 -5.51 -3.34 -2.11
CA LEU A 480 -4.33 -3.99 -2.66
C LEU A 480 -4.32 -4.00 -4.18
N SER A 481 -5.48 -4.10 -4.80
CA SER A 481 -5.60 -4.22 -6.24
C SER A 481 -6.90 -3.62 -6.72
N SER A 482 -6.87 -3.03 -7.90
CA SER A 482 -8.05 -2.71 -8.70
C SER A 482 -8.00 -3.48 -10.01
N GLY A 483 -9.17 -3.85 -10.55
CA GLY A 483 -9.30 -4.57 -11.79
C GLY A 483 -10.66 -4.39 -12.46
N ALA A 484 -10.79 -4.90 -13.66
CA ALA A 484 -12.07 -4.91 -14.39
C ALA A 484 -12.09 -5.98 -15.48
N VAL A 485 -13.29 -6.40 -15.85
CA VAL A 485 -13.55 -6.93 -17.19
C VAL A 485 -13.54 -5.76 -18.15
N ARG A 486 -12.76 -5.86 -19.23
CA ARG A 486 -12.54 -4.74 -20.14
C ARG A 486 -13.63 -4.64 -21.20
N ASN A 487 -13.99 -3.41 -21.51
CA ASN A 487 -14.79 -3.14 -22.67
C ASN A 487 -13.93 -3.34 -23.93
N HIS A 488 -14.31 -4.30 -24.76
CA HIS A 488 -13.65 -4.62 -26.03
C HIS A 488 -14.58 -4.40 -27.24
N ASP A 489 -15.83 -3.97 -26.99
CA ASP A 489 -16.83 -3.70 -28.00
C ASP A 489 -16.84 -2.19 -28.36
N MET A 490 -16.70 -1.90 -29.65
CA MET A 490 -16.63 -0.54 -30.17
C MET A 490 -17.92 0.25 -29.94
N GLN A 491 -19.10 -0.39 -30.07
CA GLN A 491 -20.39 0.29 -29.93
C GLN A 491 -20.61 0.67 -28.46
N ILE A 492 -20.27 -0.25 -27.56
CA ILE A 492 -20.31 0.01 -26.12
C ILE A 492 -19.34 1.13 -25.74
N MET A 493 -18.12 1.10 -26.27
CA MET A 493 -17.11 2.12 -26.01
C MET A 493 -17.57 3.52 -26.47
N GLU A 494 -18.02 3.64 -27.71
CA GLU A 494 -18.52 4.90 -28.25
C GLU A 494 -19.70 5.44 -27.42
N LYS A 495 -20.64 4.57 -27.05
CA LYS A 495 -21.83 4.98 -26.28
C LYS A 495 -21.50 5.37 -24.85
N ALA A 496 -20.61 4.66 -24.18
CA ALA A 496 -20.18 4.99 -22.82
C ALA A 496 -19.45 6.35 -22.76
N PHE A 497 -18.57 6.60 -23.72
CA PHE A 497 -17.86 7.89 -23.81
C PHE A 497 -18.78 9.05 -24.21
N GLU A 498 -19.78 8.82 -25.07
CA GLU A 498 -20.82 9.81 -25.37
C GLU A 498 -21.58 10.23 -24.10
N ILE A 499 -21.99 9.28 -23.26
CA ILE A 499 -22.66 9.55 -21.99
C ILE A 499 -21.78 10.37 -21.05
N ALA A 500 -20.48 10.09 -21.00
CA ALA A 500 -19.49 10.84 -20.23
C ALA A 500 -19.11 12.19 -20.86
N GLY A 501 -19.77 12.60 -21.96
CA GLY A 501 -19.61 13.90 -22.60
C GLY A 501 -18.39 14.01 -23.53
N TYR A 502 -17.82 12.90 -23.95
CA TYR A 502 -16.73 12.86 -24.93
C TYR A 502 -17.28 12.57 -26.33
N ASP A 503 -16.88 13.38 -27.30
CA ASP A 503 -17.18 13.07 -28.70
C ASP A 503 -16.22 12.01 -29.27
N LYS A 504 -16.60 11.48 -30.43
CA LYS A 504 -15.85 10.42 -31.12
C LYS A 504 -14.44 10.83 -31.53
N GLU A 505 -14.20 12.11 -31.80
CA GLU A 505 -12.88 12.64 -32.17
C GLU A 505 -11.96 12.69 -30.92
N VAL A 506 -12.50 13.03 -29.75
CA VAL A 506 -11.75 12.98 -28.50
C VAL A 506 -11.36 11.54 -28.16
N LEU A 507 -12.29 10.58 -28.36
CA LEU A 507 -12.02 9.16 -28.18
C LEU A 507 -10.87 8.68 -29.06
N LYS A 508 -10.90 9.00 -30.36
CA LYS A 508 -9.84 8.68 -31.32
C LYS A 508 -8.50 9.34 -30.98
N ASN A 509 -8.52 10.56 -30.51
CA ASN A 509 -7.29 11.29 -30.21
C ASN A 509 -6.63 10.83 -28.89
N LYS A 510 -7.41 10.55 -27.85
CA LYS A 510 -6.90 10.14 -26.54
C LYS A 510 -6.60 8.65 -26.44
N PHE A 511 -7.42 7.81 -27.10
CA PHE A 511 -7.37 6.35 -27.00
C PHE A 511 -7.21 5.68 -28.37
N GLY A 512 -6.64 6.39 -29.34
CA GLY A 512 -6.57 5.98 -30.74
C GLY A 512 -5.99 4.59 -30.97
N ALA A 513 -5.02 4.17 -30.16
CA ALA A 513 -4.42 2.84 -30.26
C ALA A 513 -5.45 1.73 -29.94
N LEU A 514 -6.15 1.83 -28.81
CA LEU A 514 -7.21 0.86 -28.43
C LEU A 514 -8.41 0.96 -29.36
N TYR A 515 -8.86 2.17 -29.65
CA TYR A 515 -9.96 2.41 -30.58
C TYR A 515 -9.71 1.78 -31.95
N THR A 516 -8.49 1.86 -32.46
CA THR A 516 -8.11 1.24 -33.73
C THR A 516 -7.99 -0.27 -33.58
N ALA A 517 -7.32 -0.76 -32.52
CA ALA A 517 -7.08 -2.18 -32.31
C ALA A 517 -8.40 -2.97 -32.18
N PHE A 518 -9.40 -2.43 -31.49
CA PHE A 518 -10.68 -3.11 -31.28
C PHE A 518 -11.50 -3.28 -32.57
N GLN A 519 -11.13 -2.60 -33.64
CA GLN A 519 -11.74 -2.85 -34.96
C GLN A 519 -11.25 -4.15 -35.62
N TYR A 520 -10.23 -4.80 -35.05
CA TYR A 520 -9.60 -5.99 -35.61
C TYR A 520 -9.79 -7.25 -34.76
N GLY A 521 -10.94 -7.38 -34.13
CA GLY A 521 -11.32 -8.61 -33.43
C GLY A 521 -10.67 -8.76 -32.05
N ALA A 522 -10.82 -7.77 -31.20
CA ALA A 522 -10.38 -7.84 -29.80
C ALA A 522 -11.13 -8.95 -29.04
N PRO A 523 -10.44 -9.85 -28.34
CA PRO A 523 -11.10 -10.86 -27.51
C PRO A 523 -11.72 -10.21 -26.26
N PRO A 524 -12.71 -10.84 -25.61
CA PRO A 524 -13.04 -10.54 -24.23
C PRO A 524 -11.78 -10.69 -23.35
N HIS A 525 -11.51 -9.73 -22.48
CA HIS A 525 -10.33 -9.78 -21.62
C HIS A 525 -10.57 -9.09 -20.29
N ALA A 526 -9.82 -9.50 -19.29
CA ALA A 526 -9.94 -9.01 -17.93
C ALA A 526 -8.63 -9.14 -17.17
N GLY A 527 -8.43 -8.31 -16.15
CA GLY A 527 -7.23 -8.34 -15.35
C GLY A 527 -7.28 -7.42 -14.13
N MET A 528 -6.18 -7.42 -13.39
CA MET A 528 -6.01 -6.56 -12.22
C MET A 528 -4.53 -6.21 -12.00
N ALA A 529 -4.28 -5.32 -11.05
CA ALA A 529 -2.94 -4.81 -10.79
C ALA A 529 -2.67 -4.66 -9.27
N PRO A 530 -2.37 -5.76 -8.55
CA PRO A 530 -1.97 -5.69 -7.13
C PRO A 530 -0.74 -4.83 -6.88
N GLY A 531 -0.83 -3.89 -5.93
CA GLY A 531 0.26 -3.02 -5.52
C GLY A 531 1.33 -3.79 -4.72
N VAL A 532 2.53 -3.96 -5.29
CA VAL A 532 3.63 -4.68 -4.63
C VAL A 532 4.06 -4.00 -3.35
N ASP A 533 4.18 -2.68 -3.37
CA ASP A 533 4.62 -1.90 -2.21
C ASP A 533 3.64 -2.01 -1.03
N ARG A 534 2.32 -1.97 -1.31
CA ARG A 534 1.27 -2.14 -0.30
C ARG A 534 1.25 -3.56 0.29
N MET A 535 1.44 -4.60 -0.54
CA MET A 535 1.57 -5.97 -0.03
C MET A 535 2.71 -6.10 0.96
N ILE A 536 3.87 -5.55 0.61
CA ILE A 536 5.06 -5.63 1.46
C ILE A 536 4.89 -4.81 2.74
N MET A 537 4.29 -3.61 2.63
CA MET A 537 3.97 -2.77 3.78
C MET A 537 3.09 -3.53 4.80
N LEU A 538 2.02 -4.19 4.33
CA LEU A 538 1.15 -5.00 5.20
C LEU A 538 1.90 -6.19 5.82
N LEU A 539 2.65 -6.97 5.03
CA LEU A 539 3.40 -8.14 5.48
C LEU A 539 4.52 -7.79 6.48
N ARG A 540 5.06 -6.59 6.40
CA ARG A 540 6.09 -6.08 7.32
C ARG A 540 5.53 -5.27 8.48
N ASN A 541 4.19 -5.09 8.51
CA ASN A 541 3.49 -4.25 9.49
C ASN A 541 4.14 -2.84 9.59
N GLU A 542 4.43 -2.25 8.44
CA GLU A 542 4.98 -0.90 8.36
C GLU A 542 3.84 0.10 8.17
N GLU A 543 3.88 1.20 8.93
CA GLU A 543 2.88 2.27 8.86
C GLU A 543 3.10 3.20 7.66
N ASN A 544 4.31 3.21 7.11
CA ASN A 544 4.71 4.07 6.01
C ASN A 544 5.30 3.26 4.86
N ILE A 545 4.69 3.36 3.69
CA ILE A 545 5.09 2.64 2.48
C ILE A 545 6.55 2.94 2.06
N ARG A 546 7.09 4.11 2.40
CA ARG A 546 8.47 4.47 2.09
C ARG A 546 9.50 3.60 2.82
N GLU A 547 9.13 2.94 3.90
CA GLU A 547 10.01 2.00 4.62
C GLU A 547 10.30 0.71 3.82
N VAL A 548 9.47 0.38 2.84
CA VAL A 548 9.62 -0.83 2.02
C VAL A 548 10.16 -0.54 0.61
N ILE A 549 10.55 0.70 0.34
CA ILE A 549 11.17 1.15 -0.91
C ILE A 549 12.63 1.50 -0.64
N ALA A 550 13.56 1.04 -1.51
CA ALA A 550 14.99 1.25 -1.29
C ALA A 550 15.36 2.74 -1.26
N PHE A 551 14.94 3.48 -2.27
CA PHE A 551 15.22 4.92 -2.43
C PHE A 551 13.93 5.67 -2.77
N PRO A 552 13.04 5.88 -1.76
CA PRO A 552 11.78 6.59 -2.00
C PRO A 552 12.00 8.11 -2.04
N MET A 553 11.10 8.82 -2.72
CA MET A 553 10.97 10.27 -2.54
C MET A 553 10.38 10.58 -1.16
N ASN A 554 10.62 11.80 -0.66
CA ASN A 554 9.98 12.30 0.56
C ASN A 554 8.50 12.68 0.31
N GLY A 555 7.81 13.16 1.34
CA GLY A 555 6.40 13.58 1.24
C GLY A 555 6.12 14.71 0.24
N ASN A 556 7.13 15.46 -0.17
CA ASN A 556 7.04 16.54 -1.16
C ASN A 556 7.46 16.11 -2.56
N ALA A 557 7.52 14.81 -2.85
CA ALA A 557 7.99 14.25 -4.12
C ALA A 557 9.43 14.68 -4.50
N GLN A 558 10.34 14.69 -3.50
CA GLN A 558 11.75 15.02 -3.70
C GLN A 558 12.64 13.84 -3.36
N ASP A 559 13.59 13.52 -4.22
CA ASP A 559 14.76 12.69 -3.88
C ASP A 559 15.82 13.58 -3.22
N LEU A 560 15.86 13.55 -1.89
CA LEU A 560 16.79 14.35 -1.10
C LEU A 560 18.25 13.88 -1.21
N MET A 561 18.47 12.64 -1.63
CA MET A 561 19.79 12.05 -1.75
C MET A 561 20.48 12.46 -3.06
N CYS A 562 19.78 12.33 -4.19
CA CYS A 562 20.30 12.66 -5.51
C CYS A 562 19.91 14.08 -5.97
N GLY A 563 19.05 14.76 -5.22
CA GLY A 563 18.66 16.15 -5.51
C GLY A 563 17.69 16.27 -6.69
N ALA A 564 16.69 15.38 -6.79
CA ALA A 564 15.64 15.50 -7.79
C ALA A 564 14.30 15.97 -7.13
N PRO A 565 13.51 16.84 -7.82
CA PRO A 565 13.79 17.50 -9.08
C PRO A 565 14.89 18.57 -8.96
N ASN A 566 15.62 18.81 -10.05
CA ASN A 566 16.71 19.77 -10.10
C ASN A 566 16.58 20.70 -11.33
N GLU A 567 17.27 21.82 -11.26
CA GLU A 567 17.36 22.77 -12.38
C GLU A 567 18.08 22.12 -13.57
N VAL A 568 17.68 22.54 -14.76
CA VAL A 568 18.33 22.17 -16.02
C VAL A 568 18.91 23.41 -16.67
N THR A 569 19.93 23.24 -17.51
CA THR A 569 20.59 24.36 -18.19
C THR A 569 19.71 24.93 -19.29
N GLU A 570 19.89 26.22 -19.61
CA GLU A 570 19.22 26.88 -20.72
C GLU A 570 19.48 26.17 -22.07
N GLN A 571 20.64 25.55 -22.26
CA GLN A 571 20.93 24.73 -23.42
C GLN A 571 20.02 23.51 -23.50
N GLN A 572 19.84 22.78 -22.38
CA GLN A 572 18.93 21.62 -22.32
C GLN A 572 17.48 22.03 -22.61
N LEU A 573 17.03 23.18 -22.07
CA LEU A 573 15.70 23.71 -22.37
C LEU A 573 15.52 24.02 -23.88
N ARG A 574 16.51 24.65 -24.49
CA ARG A 574 16.49 24.94 -25.94
C ARG A 574 16.47 23.66 -26.78
N GLU A 575 17.24 22.65 -26.41
CA GLU A 575 17.28 21.36 -27.12
C GLU A 575 15.93 20.64 -27.13
N VAL A 576 15.11 20.82 -26.10
CA VAL A 576 13.75 20.26 -26.01
C VAL A 576 12.66 21.28 -26.38
N HIS A 577 13.03 22.46 -26.88
CA HIS A 577 12.14 23.51 -27.37
C HIS A 577 11.15 24.05 -26.32
N ILE A 578 11.53 24.13 -25.07
CA ILE A 578 10.70 24.68 -23.97
C ILE A 578 11.38 25.88 -23.30
N LYS A 579 10.60 26.64 -22.55
CA LYS A 579 11.05 27.76 -21.73
C LYS A 579 10.30 27.74 -20.40
N VAL A 580 11.01 27.95 -19.29
CA VAL A 580 10.40 28.18 -17.99
C VAL A 580 9.64 29.51 -18.05
N ARG A 581 8.42 29.54 -17.55
CA ARG A 581 7.63 30.76 -17.35
C ARG A 581 7.77 31.20 -15.90
N ASP A 582 7.89 32.54 -15.70
CA ASP A 582 7.90 33.16 -14.37
C ASP A 582 6.53 33.02 -13.69
#